data_ceecb92ad1b08b7ce861835b7757314e
#
_entry.id   ceecb92ad1b08b7ce861835b7757314e
#
_cell.length_a   1.000
_cell.length_b   1.000
_cell.length_c   1.000
_cell.angle_alpha   90.00
_cell.angle_beta   90.00
_cell.angle_gamma   90.00
#
_symmetry.space_group_name_H-M   'P 1'
#
loop_
_entity.id
_entity.type
_entity.pdbx_description
1 polymer ?
#
loop_
_entity_poly.entity_id
_entity_poly.type
_entity_poly.pdbx_seq_one_letter_code
_entity_poly.pdbx_strand_id
1 'polypeptide(L)'
;MQAKRNKDSRGFTLIEVLVALVLVSILSMMAWRAIDGLGRAGELTNSNEQVLQRTQIGLAQWAADLDAITDVGIGTGTDTTAIVPLEFDGQRLRLTRLSSQPSAGVVVVAWTLRSTDAGRVLQRFASQPTTDRSALQAAWLAADRWSRTPLPEDAKFAVTLMPVSQWQLFYYRDGAWSHPQSAAGAAAVPDGVQLTLGVPNGKLTKYWAAPTLGATK
;
A
#
# COMPACT_ATOMS: atom_id res chain seq x y z
N MET A 1 -33.96 51.03 -68.61
CA MET A 1 -33.52 49.68 -69.02
C MET A 1 -32.69 49.07 -67.84
N GLN A 2 -33.33 48.16 -67.08
CA GLN A 2 -32.63 47.44 -66.01
C GLN A 2 -32.21 46.06 -66.52
N ALA A 3 -30.92 45.80 -66.56
CA ALA A 3 -30.38 44.49 -66.94
C ALA A 3 -30.55 43.48 -65.74
N LYS A 4 -31.34 42.43 -65.96
CA LYS A 4 -31.62 41.33 -65.07
C LYS A 4 -30.38 40.43 -65.04
N ARG A 5 -29.65 40.48 -63.97
CA ARG A 5 -28.49 39.61 -63.71
C ARG A 5 -29.00 38.19 -63.46
N ASN A 6 -28.86 37.30 -64.44
CA ASN A 6 -29.10 35.86 -64.26
C ASN A 6 -28.07 35.32 -63.29
N LYS A 7 -28.52 34.82 -62.12
CA LYS A 7 -27.73 34.07 -61.16
C LYS A 7 -27.64 32.63 -61.67
N ASP A 8 -26.51 32.26 -62.24
CA ASP A 8 -26.20 30.86 -62.58
C ASP A 8 -26.31 29.99 -61.36
N SER A 9 -27.36 29.23 -61.22
CA SER A 9 -27.51 28.17 -60.22
C SER A 9 -26.71 26.95 -60.69
N ARG A 10 -25.45 26.87 -60.30
CA ARG A 10 -24.64 25.65 -60.44
C ARG A 10 -25.12 24.58 -59.43
N GLY A 11 -25.73 23.52 -59.97
CA GLY A 11 -26.10 22.37 -59.20
C GLY A 11 -24.83 21.51 -58.84
N PHE A 12 -24.85 20.86 -57.67
CA PHE A 12 -23.78 19.94 -57.26
C PHE A 12 -23.71 18.73 -58.21
N THR A 13 -22.49 18.32 -58.58
CA THR A 13 -22.28 17.10 -59.35
C THR A 13 -22.33 15.88 -58.43
N LEU A 14 -22.75 14.73 -58.94
CA LEU A 14 -22.84 13.48 -58.20
C LEU A 14 -21.44 13.05 -57.64
N ILE A 15 -20.37 13.36 -58.36
CA ILE A 15 -18.98 13.07 -57.95
C ILE A 15 -18.57 13.92 -56.76
N GLU A 16 -19.00 15.18 -56.70
CA GLU A 16 -18.68 16.10 -55.62
C GLU A 16 -19.33 15.67 -54.30
N VAL A 17 -20.58 15.16 -54.36
CA VAL A 17 -21.26 14.56 -53.19
C VAL A 17 -20.57 13.26 -52.74
N LEU A 18 -20.16 12.41 -53.71
CA LEU A 18 -19.41 11.18 -53.39
C LEU A 18 -18.08 11.47 -52.67
N VAL A 19 -17.31 12.43 -53.21
CA VAL A 19 -16.03 12.82 -52.60
C VAL A 19 -16.25 13.42 -51.19
N ALA A 20 -17.26 14.26 -51.04
CA ALA A 20 -17.61 14.83 -49.75
C ALA A 20 -17.95 13.74 -48.70
N LEU A 21 -18.75 12.74 -49.09
CA LEU A 21 -19.09 11.60 -48.20
C LEU A 21 -17.89 10.79 -47.81
N VAL A 22 -16.95 10.52 -48.75
CA VAL A 22 -15.69 9.81 -48.44
C VAL A 22 -14.86 10.62 -47.44
N LEU A 23 -14.70 11.92 -47.67
CA LEU A 23 -13.93 12.78 -46.75
C LEU A 23 -14.57 12.83 -45.36
N VAL A 24 -15.91 12.98 -45.26
CA VAL A 24 -16.61 12.95 -43.98
C VAL A 24 -16.46 11.61 -43.29
N SER A 25 -16.51 10.51 -44.03
CA SER A 25 -16.29 9.16 -43.45
C SER A 25 -14.89 8.99 -42.87
N ILE A 26 -13.85 9.47 -43.56
CA ILE A 26 -12.46 9.42 -43.08
C ILE A 26 -12.32 10.30 -41.83
N LEU A 27 -12.85 11.52 -41.84
CA LEU A 27 -12.82 12.42 -40.70
C LEU A 27 -13.53 11.82 -39.46
N SER A 28 -14.69 11.20 -39.67
CA SER A 28 -15.44 10.53 -38.62
C SER A 28 -14.68 9.37 -38.03
N MET A 29 -14.00 8.57 -38.89
CA MET A 29 -13.16 7.48 -38.42
C MET A 29 -11.92 7.95 -37.60
N MET A 30 -11.31 9.06 -38.00
CA MET A 30 -10.20 9.69 -37.26
C MET A 30 -10.67 10.25 -35.92
N ALA A 31 -11.84 10.91 -35.90
CA ALA A 31 -12.43 11.42 -34.66
C ALA A 31 -12.73 10.29 -33.66
N TRP A 32 -13.32 9.18 -34.15
CA TRP A 32 -13.57 8.00 -33.32
C TRP A 32 -12.29 7.41 -32.70
N ARG A 33 -11.25 7.27 -33.53
CA ARG A 33 -9.94 6.78 -33.04
C ARG A 33 -9.31 7.70 -31.97
N ALA A 34 -9.47 9.00 -32.12
CA ALA A 34 -8.99 9.97 -31.14
C ALA A 34 -9.73 9.83 -29.79
N ILE A 35 -11.06 9.67 -29.82
CA ILE A 35 -11.87 9.46 -28.61
C ILE A 35 -11.52 8.14 -27.93
N ASP A 36 -11.38 7.04 -28.68
CA ASP A 36 -10.99 5.74 -28.15
C ASP A 36 -9.59 5.78 -27.50
N GLY A 37 -8.64 6.50 -28.12
CA GLY A 37 -7.31 6.74 -27.57
C GLY A 37 -7.32 7.52 -26.26
N LEU A 38 -8.18 8.54 -26.13
CA LEU A 38 -8.35 9.30 -24.89
C LEU A 38 -8.97 8.45 -23.78
N GLY A 39 -9.95 7.59 -24.11
CA GLY A 39 -10.54 6.65 -23.16
C GLY A 39 -9.51 5.71 -22.55
N ARG A 40 -8.69 5.08 -23.38
CA ARG A 40 -7.62 4.17 -22.91
C ARG A 40 -6.54 4.90 -22.07
N ALA A 41 -6.16 6.11 -22.47
CA ALA A 41 -5.22 6.91 -21.68
C ALA A 41 -5.79 7.26 -20.29
N GLY A 42 -7.08 7.57 -20.21
CA GLY A 42 -7.79 7.82 -18.95
C GLY A 42 -7.82 6.60 -18.03
N GLU A 43 -8.10 5.41 -18.57
CA GLU A 43 -8.10 4.17 -17.79
C GLU A 43 -6.71 3.84 -17.20
N LEU A 44 -5.65 4.00 -17.99
CA LEU A 44 -4.27 3.82 -17.52
C LEU A 44 -3.89 4.82 -16.42
N THR A 45 -4.30 6.07 -16.56
CA THR A 45 -4.06 7.09 -15.54
C THR A 45 -4.80 6.77 -14.26
N ASN A 46 -6.08 6.42 -14.32
CA ASN A 46 -6.88 6.07 -13.15
C ASN A 46 -6.32 4.84 -12.41
N SER A 47 -5.86 3.81 -13.12
CA SER A 47 -5.26 2.63 -12.50
C SER A 47 -3.96 2.96 -11.77
N ASN A 48 -3.11 3.80 -12.34
CA ASN A 48 -1.88 4.25 -11.69
C ASN A 48 -2.15 5.11 -10.45
N GLU A 49 -3.13 6.01 -10.52
CA GLU A 49 -3.54 6.82 -9.37
C GLU A 49 -4.04 5.96 -8.20
N GLN A 50 -4.83 4.92 -8.48
CA GLN A 50 -5.30 3.99 -7.45
C GLN A 50 -4.14 3.22 -6.78
N VAL A 51 -3.14 2.79 -7.55
CA VAL A 51 -1.94 2.13 -7.00
C VAL A 51 -1.16 3.10 -6.11
N LEU A 52 -0.97 4.34 -6.55
CA LEU A 52 -0.29 5.38 -5.77
C LEU A 52 -1.02 5.69 -4.45
N GLN A 53 -2.34 5.87 -4.49
CA GLN A 53 -3.15 6.10 -3.29
C GLN A 53 -3.05 4.95 -2.30
N ARG A 54 -3.20 3.70 -2.75
CA ARG A 54 -3.06 2.51 -1.90
C ARG A 54 -1.67 2.43 -1.28
N THR A 55 -0.63 2.76 -2.05
CA THR A 55 0.75 2.79 -1.57
C THR A 55 0.94 3.85 -0.49
N GLN A 56 0.41 5.05 -0.68
CA GLN A 56 0.48 6.13 0.31
C GLN A 56 -0.26 5.77 1.60
N ILE A 57 -1.48 5.22 1.50
CA ILE A 57 -2.27 4.77 2.65
C ILE A 57 -1.51 3.66 3.40
N GLY A 58 -0.96 2.68 2.68
CA GLY A 58 -0.19 1.58 3.29
C GLY A 58 1.04 2.09 4.03
N LEU A 59 1.79 3.02 3.45
CA LEU A 59 2.97 3.62 4.09
C LEU A 59 2.62 4.51 5.29
N ALA A 60 1.51 5.25 5.21
CA ALA A 60 1.02 6.04 6.33
C ALA A 60 0.59 5.14 7.50
N GLN A 61 -0.10 4.03 7.21
CA GLN A 61 -0.48 3.05 8.22
C GLN A 61 0.73 2.36 8.84
N TRP A 62 1.75 2.03 8.04
CA TRP A 62 2.99 1.45 8.54
C TRP A 62 3.71 2.42 9.49
N ALA A 63 3.83 3.68 9.13
CA ALA A 63 4.41 4.70 9.99
C ALA A 63 3.62 4.87 11.30
N ALA A 64 2.30 4.95 11.21
CA ALA A 64 1.42 5.07 12.38
C ALA A 64 1.48 3.87 13.33
N ASP A 65 1.72 2.66 12.80
CA ASP A 65 1.93 1.49 13.65
C ASP A 65 3.27 1.57 14.40
N LEU A 66 4.32 2.04 13.74
CA LEU A 66 5.64 2.22 14.36
C LEU A 66 5.67 3.39 15.35
N ASP A 67 5.00 4.50 15.05
CA ASP A 67 4.92 5.67 15.94
C ASP A 67 4.23 5.36 17.27
N ALA A 68 3.34 4.38 17.27
CA ALA A 68 2.60 3.95 18.45
C ALA A 68 3.18 2.71 19.13
N ILE A 69 4.36 2.21 18.71
CA ILE A 69 5.02 1.05 19.32
C ILE A 69 5.08 1.21 20.84
N THR A 70 4.78 0.12 21.54
CA THR A 70 4.89 0.08 23.01
C THR A 70 5.50 -1.25 23.45
N ASP A 71 6.37 -1.18 24.45
CA ASP A 71 6.86 -2.36 25.13
C ASP A 71 5.88 -2.74 26.24
N VAL A 72 5.45 -4.00 26.23
CA VAL A 72 4.51 -4.54 27.22
C VAL A 72 5.16 -5.34 28.32
N GLY A 73 6.51 -5.52 28.27
CA GLY A 73 7.30 -6.17 29.31
C GLY A 73 6.91 -7.62 29.59
N ILE A 74 6.46 -8.38 28.58
CA ILE A 74 6.04 -9.78 28.74
C ILE A 74 7.14 -10.71 28.27
N GLY A 75 7.80 -11.38 29.21
CA GLY A 75 8.86 -12.36 28.96
C GLY A 75 10.22 -11.75 28.63
N THR A 76 11.20 -12.59 28.38
CA THR A 76 12.52 -12.21 27.88
C THR A 76 12.68 -12.72 26.46
N GLY A 77 13.53 -12.09 25.66
CA GLY A 77 13.68 -12.40 24.22
C GLY A 77 14.12 -13.84 23.88
N THR A 78 14.45 -14.66 24.89
CA THR A 78 14.78 -16.10 24.77
C THR A 78 13.60 -17.02 25.02
N ASP A 79 12.49 -16.49 25.57
CA ASP A 79 11.28 -17.26 25.83
C ASP A 79 10.39 -17.27 24.58
N THR A 80 9.94 -18.45 24.12
CA THR A 80 9.04 -18.60 22.98
C THR A 80 7.67 -17.95 23.19
N THR A 81 7.33 -17.65 24.44
CA THR A 81 6.11 -16.93 24.83
C THR A 81 6.33 -15.43 25.05
N ALA A 82 7.56 -14.94 24.92
CA ALA A 82 7.88 -13.53 25.05
C ALA A 82 7.20 -12.70 23.97
N ILE A 83 6.63 -11.57 24.38
CA ILE A 83 6.12 -10.56 23.45
C ILE A 83 7.15 -9.45 23.38
N VAL A 84 7.76 -9.29 22.22
CA VAL A 84 8.71 -8.22 21.97
C VAL A 84 8.00 -7.05 21.25
N PRO A 85 8.42 -5.80 21.50
CA PRO A 85 7.73 -4.65 20.91
C PRO A 85 7.78 -4.62 19.38
N LEU A 86 8.84 -5.17 18.78
CA LEU A 86 8.99 -5.27 17.33
C LEU A 86 9.79 -6.51 16.95
N GLU A 87 9.22 -7.38 16.12
CA GLU A 87 9.87 -8.60 15.63
C GLU A 87 9.73 -8.69 14.11
N PHE A 88 10.83 -9.00 13.43
CA PHE A 88 10.84 -9.30 12.00
C PHE A 88 11.65 -10.57 11.72
N ASP A 89 11.03 -11.59 11.14
CA ASP A 89 11.65 -12.89 10.85
C ASP A 89 12.17 -13.04 9.40
N GLY A 90 12.21 -11.93 8.65
CA GLY A 90 12.58 -11.90 7.22
C GLY A 90 11.38 -11.93 6.27
N GLN A 91 10.22 -12.38 6.73
CA GLN A 91 9.00 -12.45 5.93
C GLN A 91 7.80 -11.76 6.60
N ARG A 92 7.81 -11.66 7.92
CA ARG A 92 6.69 -11.18 8.74
C ARG A 92 7.18 -10.20 9.78
N LEU A 93 6.48 -9.10 9.89
CA LEU A 93 6.69 -8.12 10.94
C LEU A 93 5.54 -8.26 11.94
N ARG A 94 5.87 -8.39 13.23
CA ARG A 94 4.90 -8.29 14.33
C ARG A 94 5.33 -7.19 15.27
N LEU A 95 4.36 -6.50 15.83
CA LEU A 95 4.61 -5.46 16.82
C LEU A 95 3.45 -5.29 17.78
N THR A 96 3.74 -4.73 18.94
CA THR A 96 2.75 -4.22 19.88
C THR A 96 2.71 -2.71 19.83
N ARG A 97 1.50 -2.16 19.78
CA ARG A 97 1.29 -0.72 19.75
C ARG A 97 0.16 -0.29 20.67
N LEU A 98 0.18 0.95 21.11
CA LEU A 98 -0.96 1.56 21.80
C LEU A 98 -2.16 1.68 20.86
N SER A 99 -3.34 1.43 21.40
CA SER A 99 -4.58 1.69 20.66
C SER A 99 -4.74 3.18 20.37
N SER A 100 -5.38 3.50 19.24
CA SER A 100 -5.78 4.87 18.91
C SER A 100 -6.92 5.38 19.79
N GLN A 101 -7.64 4.48 20.48
CA GLN A 101 -8.66 4.83 21.44
C GLN A 101 -8.02 4.92 22.83
N PRO A 102 -8.13 6.07 23.52
CA PRO A 102 -7.63 6.21 24.88
C PRO A 102 -8.20 5.11 25.80
N SER A 103 -7.36 4.54 26.64
CA SER A 103 -7.73 3.50 27.62
C SER A 103 -8.13 2.13 27.05
N ALA A 104 -8.15 1.93 25.72
CA ALA A 104 -8.48 0.64 25.14
C ALA A 104 -7.32 -0.39 25.23
N GLY A 105 -6.13 0.06 25.60
CA GLY A 105 -4.97 -0.80 25.83
C GLY A 105 -4.09 -1.00 24.59
N VAL A 106 -3.56 -2.20 24.44
CA VAL A 106 -2.57 -2.56 23.43
C VAL A 106 -3.19 -3.38 22.30
N VAL A 107 -2.72 -3.15 21.08
CA VAL A 107 -3.07 -3.88 19.86
C VAL A 107 -1.85 -4.62 19.38
N VAL A 108 -2.01 -5.88 19.02
CA VAL A 108 -1.01 -6.64 18.27
C VAL A 108 -1.25 -6.43 16.79
N VAL A 109 -0.21 -6.01 16.09
CA VAL A 109 -0.23 -5.82 14.64
C VAL A 109 0.74 -6.80 13.98
N ALA A 110 0.34 -7.38 12.87
CA ALA A 110 1.22 -8.14 12.00
C ALA A 110 1.13 -7.66 10.56
N TRP A 111 2.27 -7.66 9.88
CA TRP A 111 2.40 -7.35 8.46
C TRP A 111 3.03 -8.53 7.75
N THR A 112 2.48 -8.92 6.62
CA THR A 112 3.02 -10.03 5.81
C THR A 112 2.82 -9.79 4.33
N LEU A 113 3.74 -10.32 3.52
CA LEU A 113 3.62 -10.35 2.08
C LEU A 113 2.91 -11.65 1.67
N ARG A 114 1.77 -11.54 1.01
CA ARG A 114 0.96 -12.69 0.60
C ARG A 114 0.82 -12.78 -0.91
N SER A 115 0.95 -13.97 -1.45
CA SER A 115 0.65 -14.23 -2.86
C SER A 115 -0.86 -14.42 -3.03
N THR A 116 -1.43 -13.77 -4.05
CA THR A 116 -2.80 -13.89 -4.50
C THR A 116 -2.83 -14.14 -6.01
N ASP A 117 -3.99 -14.45 -6.57
CA ASP A 117 -4.15 -14.62 -8.02
C ASP A 117 -3.80 -13.33 -8.81
N ALA A 118 -3.98 -12.18 -8.19
CA ALA A 118 -3.63 -10.87 -8.77
C ALA A 118 -2.16 -10.46 -8.54
N GLY A 119 -1.33 -11.32 -7.93
CA GLY A 119 0.05 -11.04 -7.59
C GLY A 119 0.30 -10.94 -6.08
N ARG A 120 1.46 -10.44 -5.70
CA ARG A 120 1.81 -10.28 -4.29
C ARG A 120 1.24 -8.98 -3.73
N VAL A 121 0.72 -9.08 -2.52
CA VAL A 121 0.12 -7.94 -1.79
C VAL A 121 0.65 -7.88 -0.37
N LEU A 122 0.82 -6.66 0.14
CA LEU A 122 1.11 -6.44 1.54
C LEU A 122 -0.19 -6.40 2.32
N GLN A 123 -0.30 -7.26 3.32
CA GLN A 123 -1.45 -7.36 4.20
C GLN A 123 -1.08 -7.00 5.63
N ARG A 124 -2.04 -6.42 6.33
CA ARG A 124 -1.94 -6.03 7.73
C ARG A 124 -3.06 -6.69 8.53
N PHE A 125 -2.70 -7.28 9.64
CA PHE A 125 -3.60 -7.76 10.69
C PHE A 125 -3.53 -6.81 11.89
N ALA A 126 -4.65 -6.59 12.57
CA ALA A 126 -4.68 -5.90 13.84
C ALA A 126 -5.67 -6.59 14.78
N SER A 127 -5.22 -7.01 15.96
CA SER A 127 -6.09 -7.57 16.99
C SER A 127 -7.06 -6.53 17.53
N GLN A 128 -8.04 -6.98 18.30
CA GLN A 128 -8.77 -6.06 19.17
C GLN A 128 -7.83 -5.52 20.25
N PRO A 129 -8.01 -4.26 20.68
CA PRO A 129 -7.25 -3.70 21.77
C PRO A 129 -7.60 -4.40 23.08
N THR A 130 -6.60 -4.60 23.94
CA THR A 130 -6.80 -5.23 25.24
C THR A 130 -5.82 -4.68 26.28
N THR A 131 -6.24 -4.69 27.54
CA THR A 131 -5.41 -4.44 28.71
C THR A 131 -5.08 -5.75 29.46
N ASP A 132 -5.71 -6.86 29.07
CA ASP A 132 -5.50 -8.17 29.68
C ASP A 132 -4.28 -8.87 29.09
N ARG A 133 -3.40 -9.39 29.98
CA ARG A 133 -2.15 -10.03 29.57
C ARG A 133 -2.38 -11.33 28.80
N SER A 134 -3.35 -12.13 29.20
CA SER A 134 -3.64 -13.42 28.58
C SER A 134 -4.24 -13.24 27.20
N ALA A 135 -5.15 -12.25 27.07
CA ALA A 135 -5.71 -11.86 25.77
C ALA A 135 -4.64 -11.30 24.83
N LEU A 136 -3.65 -10.56 25.35
CA LEU A 136 -2.54 -10.05 24.54
C LEU A 136 -1.63 -11.18 24.05
N GLN A 137 -1.33 -12.19 24.89
CA GLN A 137 -0.60 -13.39 24.47
C GLN A 137 -1.37 -14.16 23.38
N ALA A 138 -2.68 -14.36 23.58
CA ALA A 138 -3.53 -15.01 22.58
C ALA A 138 -3.53 -14.23 21.24
N ALA A 139 -3.60 -12.89 21.30
CA ALA A 139 -3.52 -12.03 20.12
C ALA A 139 -2.15 -12.13 19.42
N TRP A 140 -1.04 -12.23 20.19
CA TRP A 140 0.31 -12.40 19.65
C TRP A 140 0.45 -13.71 18.87
N LEU A 141 -0.05 -14.81 19.42
CA LEU A 141 -0.08 -16.11 18.76
C LEU A 141 -1.01 -16.13 17.56
N ALA A 142 -2.17 -15.49 17.65
CA ALA A 142 -3.11 -15.36 16.54
C ALA A 142 -2.49 -14.58 15.37
N ALA A 143 -1.76 -13.50 15.64
CA ALA A 143 -1.04 -12.72 14.64
C ALA A 143 0.05 -13.54 13.93
N ASP A 144 0.79 -14.38 14.68
CA ASP A 144 1.79 -15.29 14.10
C ASP A 144 1.12 -16.33 13.21
N ARG A 145 0.11 -17.02 13.71
CA ARG A 145 -0.66 -18.00 12.94
C ARG A 145 -1.23 -17.37 11.67
N TRP A 146 -1.92 -16.22 11.80
CA TRP A 146 -2.50 -15.51 10.64
C TRP A 146 -1.44 -15.20 9.58
N SER A 147 -0.28 -14.75 9.99
CA SER A 147 0.78 -14.39 9.05
C SER A 147 1.30 -15.60 8.25
N ARG A 148 1.21 -16.82 8.79
CA ARG A 148 1.57 -18.10 8.14
C ARG A 148 0.38 -18.69 7.36
N THR A 149 -0.68 -18.98 8.08
CA THR A 149 -1.86 -19.68 7.57
C THR A 149 -3.12 -18.99 8.09
N PRO A 150 -3.70 -18.07 7.33
CA PRO A 150 -4.90 -17.35 7.75
C PRO A 150 -6.10 -18.29 7.82
N LEU A 151 -6.94 -18.08 8.82
CA LEU A 151 -8.23 -18.74 8.95
C LEU A 151 -9.36 -17.79 8.46
N PRO A 152 -10.53 -18.32 8.08
CA PRO A 152 -11.65 -17.47 7.63
C PRO A 152 -12.07 -16.40 8.66
N GLU A 153 -11.99 -16.73 9.96
CA GLU A 153 -12.32 -15.79 11.05
C GLU A 153 -11.32 -14.65 11.18
N ASP A 154 -10.10 -14.79 10.66
CA ASP A 154 -9.09 -13.73 10.69
C ASP A 154 -9.42 -12.59 9.72
N ALA A 155 -10.29 -12.81 8.74
CA ALA A 155 -10.64 -11.85 7.70
C ALA A 155 -11.13 -10.51 8.26
N LYS A 156 -11.85 -10.53 9.38
CA LYS A 156 -12.35 -9.30 10.06
C LYS A 156 -11.25 -8.45 10.70
N PHE A 157 -10.07 -9.02 10.89
CA PHE A 157 -8.90 -8.37 11.50
C PHE A 157 -7.82 -8.02 10.46
N ALA A 158 -8.00 -8.46 9.23
CA ALA A 158 -6.99 -8.33 8.19
C ALA A 158 -7.46 -7.40 7.07
N VAL A 159 -6.52 -6.61 6.53
CA VAL A 159 -6.76 -5.73 5.39
C VAL A 159 -5.62 -5.87 4.37
N THR A 160 -5.99 -5.93 3.10
CA THR A 160 -5.05 -5.83 1.98
C THR A 160 -4.82 -4.36 1.67
N LEU A 161 -3.57 -3.92 1.70
CA LEU A 161 -3.21 -2.51 1.56
C LEU A 161 -2.75 -2.15 0.16
N MET A 162 -1.70 -2.82 -0.34
CA MET A 162 -1.09 -2.44 -1.60
C MET A 162 -0.43 -3.62 -2.31
N PRO A 163 -0.31 -3.58 -3.66
CA PRO A 163 0.48 -4.54 -4.41
C PRO A 163 1.98 -4.31 -4.16
N VAL A 164 2.72 -5.37 -3.80
CA VAL A 164 4.15 -5.32 -3.47
C VAL A 164 4.80 -6.61 -3.91
N SER A 165 5.81 -6.55 -4.74
CA SER A 165 6.54 -7.73 -5.23
C SER A 165 7.52 -8.30 -4.22
N GLN A 166 8.12 -7.45 -3.41
CA GLN A 166 9.05 -7.80 -2.34
C GLN A 166 9.10 -6.73 -1.27
N TRP A 167 9.53 -7.09 -0.07
CA TRP A 167 9.86 -6.14 0.98
C TRP A 167 11.10 -6.57 1.73
N GLN A 168 11.81 -5.61 2.29
CA GLN A 168 12.99 -5.79 3.12
C GLN A 168 12.98 -4.77 4.23
N LEU A 169 13.37 -5.18 5.43
CA LEU A 169 13.55 -4.31 6.58
C LEU A 169 14.99 -4.32 7.03
N PHE A 170 15.46 -3.15 7.47
CA PHE A 170 16.71 -2.98 8.18
C PHE A 170 16.47 -2.18 9.44
N TYR A 171 17.17 -2.52 10.51
CA TYR A 171 17.14 -1.82 11.79
C TYR A 171 18.39 -0.97 11.96
N TYR A 172 18.21 0.24 12.45
CA TYR A 172 19.29 1.11 12.87
C TYR A 172 19.46 0.98 14.37
N ARG A 173 20.66 0.57 14.80
CA ARG A 173 21.06 0.43 16.20
C ARG A 173 22.54 0.73 16.30
N ASP A 174 22.96 1.35 17.39
CA ASP A 174 24.38 1.60 17.69
C ASP A 174 25.16 2.25 16.53
N GLY A 175 24.50 3.15 15.79
CA GLY A 175 25.14 3.87 14.67
C GLY A 175 25.21 3.11 13.35
N ALA A 176 24.63 1.90 13.21
CA ALA A 176 24.70 1.08 12.02
C ALA A 176 23.34 0.50 11.59
N TRP A 177 23.16 0.33 10.28
CA TRP A 177 22.05 -0.43 9.70
C TRP A 177 22.41 -1.91 9.64
N SER A 178 21.53 -2.77 10.14
CA SER A 178 21.71 -4.22 10.13
C SER A 178 20.41 -4.94 9.77
N HIS A 179 20.53 -6.16 9.26
CA HIS A 179 19.35 -7.00 9.06
C HIS A 179 18.79 -7.42 10.44
N PRO A 180 17.48 -7.38 10.66
CA PRO A 180 16.87 -7.68 11.96
C PRO A 180 17.27 -9.04 12.56
N GLN A 181 17.51 -10.05 11.71
CA GLN A 181 17.92 -11.40 12.14
C GLN A 181 19.40 -11.51 12.52
N SER A 182 20.26 -10.56 12.11
CA SER A 182 21.68 -10.55 12.44
C SER A 182 22.01 -9.79 13.72
N ALA A 183 21.05 -9.07 14.29
CA ALA A 183 21.27 -8.29 15.51
C ALA A 183 20.98 -9.15 16.74
N ALA A 184 22.03 -9.59 17.44
CA ALA A 184 21.90 -10.13 18.79
C ALA A 184 21.34 -9.04 19.72
N GLY A 185 20.23 -9.31 20.42
CA GLY A 185 19.60 -8.34 21.33
C GLY A 185 18.25 -7.79 20.84
N ALA A 186 17.48 -8.58 20.14
CA ALA A 186 16.25 -8.20 19.45
C ALA A 186 15.08 -7.69 20.33
N ALA A 187 15.21 -7.61 21.64
CA ALA A 187 14.10 -7.27 22.53
C ALA A 187 13.74 -5.78 22.58
N ALA A 188 14.65 -4.88 22.24
CA ALA A 188 14.39 -3.44 22.28
C ALA A 188 13.95 -2.88 20.91
N VAL A 189 13.14 -1.83 20.96
CA VAL A 189 12.79 -1.06 19.75
C VAL A 189 14.07 -0.48 19.14
N PRO A 190 14.31 -0.61 17.82
CA PRO A 190 15.47 0.01 17.18
C PRO A 190 15.31 1.53 17.11
N ASP A 191 16.43 2.26 17.04
CA ASP A 191 16.42 3.71 16.86
C ASP A 191 15.85 4.14 15.53
N GLY A 192 15.88 3.24 14.53
CA GLY A 192 15.26 3.47 13.21
C GLY A 192 14.94 2.17 12.49
N VAL A 193 13.98 2.27 11.57
CA VAL A 193 13.58 1.18 10.68
C VAL A 193 13.57 1.69 9.25
N GLN A 194 14.27 1.00 8.37
CA GLN A 194 14.21 1.21 6.93
C GLN A 194 13.35 0.11 6.32
N LEU A 195 12.30 0.51 5.64
CA LEU A 195 11.45 -0.34 4.82
C LEU A 195 11.76 -0.11 3.35
N THR A 196 12.06 -1.17 2.62
CA THR A 196 12.22 -1.15 1.17
C THR A 196 11.18 -2.05 0.53
N LEU A 197 10.41 -1.49 -0.40
CA LEU A 197 9.33 -2.18 -1.12
C LEU A 197 9.61 -2.20 -2.63
N GLY A 198 9.37 -3.34 -3.27
CA GLY A 198 9.21 -3.42 -4.72
C GLY A 198 7.74 -3.13 -5.05
N VAL A 199 7.44 -2.00 -5.63
CA VAL A 199 6.10 -1.59 -6.08
C VAL A 199 5.99 -1.73 -7.60
N PRO A 200 4.79 -1.76 -8.20
CA PRO A 200 4.64 -1.95 -9.66
C PRO A 200 5.47 -0.98 -10.50
N ASN A 201 5.65 0.25 -10.02
CA ASN A 201 6.37 1.30 -10.74
C ASN A 201 7.84 1.48 -10.31
N GLY A 202 8.42 0.50 -9.58
CA GLY A 202 9.82 0.56 -9.18
C GLY A 202 10.09 0.13 -7.74
N LYS A 203 11.08 0.78 -7.12
CA LYS A 203 11.50 0.52 -5.74
C LYS A 203 11.25 1.75 -4.88
N LEU A 204 10.66 1.55 -3.71
CA LEU A 204 10.36 2.60 -2.76
C LEU A 204 11.04 2.29 -1.42
N THR A 205 11.67 3.31 -0.84
CA THR A 205 12.28 3.19 0.48
C THR A 205 11.65 4.22 1.42
N LYS A 206 11.25 3.76 2.60
CA LYS A 206 10.70 4.59 3.68
C LYS A 206 11.56 4.40 4.93
N TYR A 207 11.90 5.50 5.57
CA TYR A 207 12.59 5.51 6.86
C TYR A 207 11.63 5.91 7.96
N TRP A 208 11.79 5.28 9.10
CA TRP A 208 11.17 5.65 10.37
C TRP A 208 12.27 5.79 11.41
N ALA A 209 12.18 6.81 12.24
CA ALA A 209 13.05 7.00 13.39
C ALA A 209 12.22 6.94 14.67
N ALA A 210 12.70 6.22 15.67
CA ALA A 210 12.03 6.16 16.95
C ALA A 210 11.91 7.59 17.51
N PRO A 211 10.72 7.97 18.05
CA PRO A 211 10.60 9.23 18.75
C PRO A 211 11.62 9.25 19.88
N THR A 212 12.56 10.17 19.82
CA THR A 212 13.46 10.40 20.97
C THR A 212 12.58 10.87 22.12
N LEU A 213 12.37 10.00 23.10
CA LEU A 213 11.85 10.43 24.39
C LEU A 213 12.81 11.51 24.86
N GLY A 214 12.36 12.77 24.81
CA GLY A 214 13.20 13.90 25.08
C GLY A 214 13.97 13.67 26.37
N ALA A 215 15.28 13.74 26.30
CA ALA A 215 16.13 13.78 27.47
C ALA A 215 15.66 14.99 28.29
N THR A 216 14.87 14.74 29.31
CA THR A 216 14.58 15.73 30.35
C THR A 216 15.92 16.14 30.92
N LYS A 217 16.33 17.39 30.58
CA LYS A 217 17.43 18.09 31.22
C LYS A 217 17.13 18.35 32.70
#